data_0ac28fdd459d932362633f8342caf822
#
_entry.id   0ac28fdd459d932362633f8342caf822
#
_cell.length_a   1.000
_cell.length_b   1.000
_cell.length_c   1.000
_cell.angle_alpha   90.00
_cell.angle_beta   90.00
_cell.angle_gamma   90.00
#
_symmetry.space_group_name_H-M   'P 1'
#
loop_
_entity.id
_entity.type
_entity.pdbx_description
1 polymer ?
#
loop_
_entity_poly.entity_id
_entity_poly.type
_entity_poly.pdbx_seq_one_letter_code
_entity_poly.pdbx_strand_id
1 'polypeptide(L)'
;VLVVGLGDIGRHFAGIVKALGAHVIGVKRRPGEKPDCVDELYTMEMLDEVLPRADVVFSVLPGTPAATHLYTAERFELMKPDAIFINCGRGAAVENSVLYDALKNGRIASAAIDVSEVEPLPPDSPLWTLDNLMITPHVSGYYHLPHTLECIVDIAAENLARFMRGE
;
A
#
# COMPACT_ATOMS: atom_id res chain seq x y z
N VAL A 1 6.33 -9.59 6.23
CA VAL A 1 5.48 -8.54 5.64
C VAL A 1 6.35 -7.53 4.91
N LEU A 2 6.03 -7.23 3.66
CA LEU A 2 6.68 -6.20 2.86
C LEU A 2 5.80 -4.95 2.82
N VAL A 3 6.33 -3.80 3.27
CA VAL A 3 5.64 -2.50 3.24
C VAL A 3 6.27 -1.64 2.15
N VAL A 4 5.54 -1.42 1.06
CA VAL A 4 5.98 -0.60 -0.08
C VAL A 4 5.40 0.81 0.06
N GLY A 5 6.26 1.74 0.48
CA GLY A 5 5.90 3.11 0.86
C GLY A 5 5.94 3.31 2.37
N LEU A 6 7.04 3.82 2.88
CA LEU A 6 7.25 4.13 4.31
C LEU A 6 6.97 5.60 4.62
N GLY A 7 5.85 6.11 4.14
CA GLY A 7 5.26 7.38 4.59
C GLY A 7 4.58 7.20 5.97
N ASP A 8 3.71 8.13 6.32
CA ASP A 8 3.00 8.09 7.60
C ASP A 8 2.19 6.80 7.78
N ILE A 9 1.29 6.48 6.86
CA ILE A 9 0.46 5.26 6.89
C ILE A 9 1.33 3.99 6.92
N GLY A 10 2.35 3.91 6.04
CA GLY A 10 3.20 2.74 5.94
C GLY A 10 4.01 2.47 7.21
N ARG A 11 4.50 3.50 7.89
CA ARG A 11 5.22 3.36 9.15
C ARG A 11 4.31 2.91 10.29
N HIS A 12 3.09 3.46 10.38
CA HIS A 12 2.11 3.03 11.37
C HIS A 12 1.71 1.57 11.17
N PHE A 13 1.40 1.17 9.94
CA PHE A 13 1.11 -0.22 9.61
C PHE A 13 2.29 -1.13 9.95
N ALA A 14 3.52 -0.76 9.54
CA ALA A 14 4.73 -1.50 9.86
C ALA A 14 4.91 -1.72 11.37
N GLY A 15 4.69 -0.66 12.16
CA GLY A 15 4.77 -0.75 13.63
C GLY A 15 3.75 -1.70 14.23
N ILE A 16 2.52 -1.67 13.73
CA ILE A 16 1.44 -2.56 14.21
C ILE A 16 1.77 -4.02 13.90
N VAL A 17 2.11 -4.35 12.65
CA VAL A 17 2.39 -5.75 12.27
C VAL A 17 3.67 -6.27 12.93
N LYS A 18 4.66 -5.40 13.15
CA LYS A 18 5.87 -5.75 13.91
C LYS A 18 5.54 -6.07 15.38
N ALA A 19 4.66 -5.29 16.00
CA ALA A 19 4.21 -5.55 17.37
C ALA A 19 3.42 -6.87 17.48
N LEU A 20 2.81 -7.33 16.39
CA LEU A 20 2.17 -8.64 16.27
C LEU A 20 3.16 -9.79 15.98
N GLY A 21 4.47 -9.50 15.90
CA GLY A 21 5.51 -10.49 15.69
C GLY A 21 5.91 -10.74 14.24
N ALA A 22 5.44 -9.94 13.29
CA ALA A 22 5.84 -10.08 11.90
C ALA A 22 7.28 -9.56 11.69
N HIS A 23 8.05 -10.25 10.83
CA HIS A 23 9.27 -9.69 10.25
C HIS A 23 8.89 -8.69 9.16
N VAL A 24 9.34 -7.44 9.30
CA VAL A 24 8.90 -6.33 8.45
C VAL A 24 10.03 -5.85 7.55
N ILE A 25 9.82 -5.97 6.25
CA ILE A 25 10.69 -5.42 5.21
C ILE A 25 10.05 -4.12 4.71
N GLY A 26 10.78 -3.02 4.75
CA GLY A 26 10.32 -1.74 4.25
C GLY A 26 10.98 -1.36 2.93
N VAL A 27 10.19 -0.81 2.00
CA VAL A 27 10.71 -0.24 0.74
C VAL A 27 10.31 1.23 0.66
N LYS A 28 11.29 2.10 0.36
CA LYS A 28 11.07 3.54 0.16
C LYS A 28 11.86 4.07 -1.05
N ARG A 29 11.42 5.22 -1.58
CA ARG A 29 12.04 5.81 -2.77
C ARG A 29 13.48 6.29 -2.56
N ARG A 30 13.74 6.93 -1.44
CA ARG A 30 15.07 7.52 -1.16
C ARG A 30 15.78 6.72 -0.08
N PRO A 31 17.09 6.50 -0.21
CA PRO A 31 17.87 5.93 0.89
C PRO A 31 17.80 6.83 2.12
N GLY A 32 18.14 6.30 3.27
CA GLY A 32 18.11 7.02 4.55
C GLY A 32 18.08 6.05 5.71
N GLU A 33 17.99 6.56 6.92
CA GLU A 33 17.94 5.75 8.12
C GLU A 33 16.77 4.77 8.12
N LYS A 34 17.04 3.59 8.66
CA LYS A 34 16.05 2.54 8.85
C LYS A 34 15.18 2.90 10.06
N PRO A 35 13.85 3.08 9.87
CA PRO A 35 12.97 3.29 11.01
C PRO A 35 12.90 2.07 11.91
N ASP A 36 12.64 2.27 13.20
CA ASP A 36 12.52 1.19 14.19
C ASP A 36 11.35 0.22 13.88
N CYS A 37 10.36 0.68 13.15
CA CYS A 37 9.19 -0.11 12.76
C CYS A 37 9.49 -1.17 11.68
N VAL A 38 10.69 -1.20 11.07
CA VAL A 38 11.06 -2.23 10.11
C VAL A 38 12.34 -2.96 10.56
N ASP A 39 12.47 -4.21 10.15
CA ASP A 39 13.66 -5.03 10.40
C ASP A 39 14.70 -4.85 9.31
N GLU A 40 14.24 -4.70 8.07
CA GLU A 40 15.07 -4.45 6.90
C GLU A 40 14.53 -3.26 6.10
N LEU A 41 15.44 -2.52 5.45
CA LEU A 41 15.10 -1.36 4.63
C LEU A 41 15.78 -1.44 3.28
N TYR A 42 14.98 -1.27 2.22
CA TYR A 42 15.43 -1.29 0.83
C TYR A 42 14.95 -0.06 0.06
N THR A 43 15.54 0.19 -1.10
CA THR A 43 15.06 1.19 -2.06
C THR A 43 14.18 0.54 -3.13
N MET A 44 13.48 1.37 -3.91
CA MET A 44 12.55 0.87 -4.94
C MET A 44 13.24 0.02 -6.02
N GLU A 45 14.53 0.27 -6.28
CA GLU A 45 15.33 -0.50 -7.24
C GLU A 45 15.47 -1.97 -6.84
N MET A 46 15.37 -2.25 -5.53
CA MET A 46 15.48 -3.61 -4.98
C MET A 46 14.13 -4.29 -4.76
N LEU A 47 13.04 -3.69 -5.25
CA LEU A 47 11.69 -4.25 -5.04
C LEU A 47 11.57 -5.69 -5.53
N ASP A 48 12.12 -5.97 -6.71
CA ASP A 48 12.03 -7.30 -7.34
C ASP A 48 12.83 -8.37 -6.56
N GLU A 49 13.84 -7.97 -5.80
CA GLU A 49 14.62 -8.88 -4.94
C GLU A 49 13.88 -9.23 -3.64
N VAL A 50 13.03 -8.34 -3.14
CA VAL A 50 12.35 -8.53 -1.86
C VAL A 50 10.92 -9.06 -1.99
N LEU A 51 10.27 -8.91 -3.16
CA LEU A 51 8.93 -9.46 -3.42
C LEU A 51 8.82 -10.97 -3.14
N PRO A 52 9.77 -11.82 -3.56
CA PRO A 52 9.71 -13.27 -3.32
C PRO A 52 9.79 -13.68 -1.84
N ARG A 53 10.19 -12.76 -0.96
CA ARG A 53 10.36 -13.01 0.47
C ARG A 53 9.11 -12.74 1.29
N ALA A 54 8.12 -12.08 0.70
CA ALA A 54 6.94 -11.56 1.41
C ALA A 54 5.76 -12.53 1.39
N ASP A 55 5.16 -12.75 2.56
CA ASP A 55 3.86 -13.42 2.70
C ASP A 55 2.71 -12.41 2.54
N VAL A 56 2.96 -11.16 2.88
CA VAL A 56 2.03 -10.04 2.70
C VAL A 56 2.77 -8.88 2.07
N VAL A 57 2.24 -8.36 0.97
CA VAL A 57 2.72 -7.14 0.30
C VAL A 57 1.71 -6.02 0.53
N PHE A 58 2.06 -5.03 1.34
CA PHE A 58 1.24 -3.86 1.62
C PHE A 58 1.74 -2.65 0.83
N SER A 59 0.95 -2.20 -0.11
CA SER A 59 1.22 -1.03 -0.97
C SER A 59 0.49 0.20 -0.47
N VAL A 60 1.24 1.27 -0.20
CA VAL A 60 0.70 2.58 0.23
C VAL A 60 1.47 3.72 -0.43
N LEU A 61 1.56 3.64 -1.74
CA LEU A 61 2.30 4.58 -2.57
C LEU A 61 1.45 5.80 -2.96
N PRO A 62 2.05 6.99 -3.07
CA PRO A 62 1.38 8.16 -3.63
C PRO A 62 1.17 7.99 -5.14
N GLY A 63 0.19 8.74 -5.71
CA GLY A 63 -0.06 8.77 -7.16
C GLY A 63 1.01 9.56 -7.90
N THR A 64 2.14 8.95 -8.17
CA THR A 64 3.24 9.52 -8.95
C THR A 64 3.47 8.71 -10.22
N PRO A 65 4.02 9.31 -11.29
CA PRO A 65 4.35 8.55 -12.50
C PRO A 65 5.21 7.32 -12.25
N ALA A 66 6.13 7.39 -11.28
CA ALA A 66 6.99 6.26 -10.92
C ALA A 66 6.27 5.13 -10.18
N ALA A 67 5.08 5.37 -9.64
CA ALA A 67 4.26 4.37 -8.99
C ALA A 67 3.16 3.81 -9.90
N THR A 68 2.91 4.46 -11.05
CA THR A 68 1.92 3.99 -12.03
C THR A 68 2.37 2.66 -12.63
N HIS A 69 1.44 1.68 -12.61
CA HIS A 69 1.65 0.31 -13.09
C HIS A 69 2.92 -0.34 -12.49
N LEU A 70 3.19 -0.01 -11.23
CA LEU A 70 4.35 -0.57 -10.53
C LEU A 70 4.26 -2.08 -10.40
N TYR A 71 3.07 -2.60 -10.12
CA TYR A 71 2.83 -4.04 -9.96
C TYR A 71 2.38 -4.63 -11.31
N THR A 72 3.36 -5.03 -12.10
CA THR A 72 3.15 -5.71 -13.39
C THR A 72 2.88 -7.21 -13.19
N ALA A 73 2.51 -7.90 -14.28
CA ALA A 73 2.32 -9.35 -14.26
C ALA A 73 3.60 -10.08 -13.79
N GLU A 74 4.77 -9.64 -14.26
CA GLU A 74 6.07 -10.20 -13.87
C GLU A 74 6.32 -10.03 -12.37
N ARG A 75 5.92 -8.90 -11.77
CA ARG A 75 6.05 -8.68 -10.33
C ARG A 75 5.13 -9.54 -9.50
N PHE A 76 3.92 -9.81 -9.98
CA PHE A 76 3.06 -10.80 -9.33
C PHE A 76 3.63 -12.22 -9.44
N GLU A 77 4.33 -12.55 -10.52
CA GLU A 77 5.02 -13.83 -10.64
C GLU A 77 6.22 -14.00 -9.70
N LEU A 78 6.83 -12.88 -9.26
CA LEU A 78 7.87 -12.90 -8.24
C LEU A 78 7.33 -13.13 -6.83
N MET A 79 6.06 -12.84 -6.58
CA MET A 79 5.46 -13.04 -5.26
C MET A 79 5.28 -14.53 -4.97
N LYS A 80 5.17 -14.87 -3.67
CA LYS A 80 4.84 -16.24 -3.28
C LYS A 80 3.42 -16.60 -3.74
N PRO A 81 3.15 -17.85 -4.12
CA PRO A 81 1.80 -18.26 -4.52
C PRO A 81 0.75 -18.13 -3.40
N ASP A 82 1.19 -18.16 -2.16
CA ASP A 82 0.36 -17.96 -0.96
C ASP A 82 0.38 -16.52 -0.43
N ALA A 83 1.00 -15.59 -1.17
CA ALA A 83 1.06 -14.20 -0.77
C ALA A 83 -0.31 -13.50 -0.82
N ILE A 84 -0.46 -12.52 0.07
CA ILE A 84 -1.59 -11.60 0.10
C ILE A 84 -1.11 -10.22 -0.38
N PHE A 85 -1.78 -9.65 -1.39
CA PHE A 85 -1.51 -8.30 -1.88
C PHE A 85 -2.55 -7.32 -1.34
N ILE A 86 -2.09 -6.21 -0.74
CA ILE A 86 -2.98 -5.17 -0.18
C ILE A 86 -2.60 -3.82 -0.77
N ASN A 87 -3.57 -3.11 -1.39
CA ASN A 87 -3.36 -1.76 -1.92
C ASN A 87 -4.31 -0.75 -1.27
N CYS A 88 -3.74 0.09 -0.41
CA CYS A 88 -4.42 1.24 0.21
C CYS A 88 -3.77 2.58 -0.21
N GLY A 89 -2.99 2.59 -1.29
CA GLY A 89 -2.32 3.77 -1.81
C GLY A 89 -3.11 4.46 -2.91
N ARG A 90 -2.82 4.09 -4.16
CA ARG A 90 -3.51 4.56 -5.35
C ARG A 90 -3.75 3.41 -6.33
N GLY A 91 -4.92 3.40 -6.95
CA GLY A 91 -5.33 2.37 -7.89
C GLY A 91 -4.43 2.24 -9.09
N ALA A 92 -3.92 3.34 -9.60
CA ALA A 92 -2.97 3.36 -10.72
C ALA A 92 -1.66 2.58 -10.47
N ALA A 93 -1.39 2.10 -9.25
CA ALA A 93 -0.22 1.27 -8.97
C ALA A 93 -0.29 -0.12 -9.60
N VAL A 94 -1.48 -0.60 -9.93
CA VAL A 94 -1.71 -1.88 -10.62
C VAL A 94 -2.87 -1.74 -11.60
N GLU A 95 -2.71 -2.25 -12.83
CA GLU A 95 -3.81 -2.36 -13.77
C GLU A 95 -4.84 -3.37 -13.28
N ASN A 96 -6.14 -3.05 -13.41
CA ASN A 96 -7.22 -3.95 -13.00
C ASN A 96 -7.16 -5.33 -13.70
N SER A 97 -6.77 -5.35 -14.97
CA SER A 97 -6.57 -6.58 -15.75
C SER A 97 -5.45 -7.44 -15.20
N VAL A 98 -4.33 -6.83 -14.85
CA VAL A 98 -3.16 -7.54 -14.27
C VAL A 98 -3.51 -8.15 -12.91
N LEU A 99 -4.20 -7.40 -12.05
CA LEU A 99 -4.66 -7.91 -10.75
C LEU A 99 -5.66 -9.06 -10.93
N TYR A 100 -6.61 -8.91 -11.87
CA TYR A 100 -7.57 -9.96 -12.18
C TYR A 100 -6.86 -11.26 -12.60
N ASP A 101 -5.93 -11.18 -13.54
CA ASP A 101 -5.21 -12.33 -14.05
C ASP A 101 -4.34 -12.99 -12.97
N ALA A 102 -3.69 -12.19 -12.13
CA ALA A 102 -2.89 -12.70 -11.01
C ALA A 102 -3.73 -13.51 -10.02
N LEU A 103 -4.92 -13.04 -9.67
CA LEU A 103 -5.84 -13.72 -8.75
C LEU A 103 -6.52 -14.91 -9.41
N LYS A 104 -7.03 -14.74 -10.64
CA LYS A 104 -7.75 -15.78 -11.38
C LYS A 104 -6.88 -17.00 -11.68
N ASN A 105 -5.60 -16.78 -11.97
CA ASN A 105 -4.65 -17.83 -12.29
C ASN A 105 -3.89 -18.36 -11.05
N GLY A 106 -4.24 -17.88 -9.84
CA GLY A 106 -3.61 -18.34 -8.60
C GLY A 106 -2.13 -17.98 -8.48
N ARG A 107 -1.70 -16.86 -9.08
CA ARG A 107 -0.32 -16.35 -8.93
C ARG A 107 -0.05 -15.86 -7.52
N ILE A 108 -1.10 -15.32 -6.87
CA ILE A 108 -1.14 -14.98 -5.46
C ILE A 108 -2.43 -15.56 -4.85
N ALA A 109 -2.43 -15.79 -3.54
CA ALA A 109 -3.58 -16.40 -2.86
C ALA A 109 -4.79 -15.47 -2.85
N SER A 110 -4.61 -14.21 -2.50
CA SER A 110 -5.69 -13.24 -2.37
C SER A 110 -5.19 -11.80 -2.44
N ALA A 111 -6.14 -10.87 -2.60
CA ALA A 111 -5.85 -9.45 -2.48
C ALA A 111 -6.94 -8.70 -1.73
N ALA A 112 -6.56 -7.51 -1.19
CA ALA A 112 -7.48 -6.51 -0.67
C ALA A 112 -7.14 -5.15 -1.27
N ILE A 113 -8.11 -4.50 -1.88
CA ILE A 113 -7.91 -3.18 -2.48
C ILE A 113 -8.94 -2.19 -1.94
N ASP A 114 -8.46 -1.03 -1.50
CA ASP A 114 -9.32 0.12 -1.18
C ASP A 114 -9.41 1.11 -2.34
N VAL A 115 -8.56 0.91 -3.34
CA VAL A 115 -8.41 1.78 -4.50
C VAL A 115 -8.32 0.93 -5.77
N SER A 116 -8.92 1.40 -6.87
CA SER A 116 -8.86 0.77 -8.19
C SER A 116 -8.37 1.75 -9.26
N GLU A 117 -7.85 1.22 -10.36
CA GLU A 117 -7.31 2.03 -11.46
C GLU A 117 -8.35 3.04 -11.99
N VAL A 118 -9.61 2.61 -12.05
CA VAL A 118 -10.77 3.45 -12.39
C VAL A 118 -11.70 3.48 -11.21
N GLU A 119 -12.01 4.67 -10.70
CA GLU A 119 -12.91 4.89 -9.56
C GLU A 119 -14.07 5.80 -9.93
N PRO A 120 -15.33 5.41 -9.62
CA PRO A 120 -15.72 4.13 -9.00
C PRO A 120 -15.44 2.93 -9.90
N LEU A 121 -15.14 1.76 -9.30
CA LEU A 121 -14.94 0.53 -10.08
C LEU A 121 -16.21 0.21 -10.89
N PRO A 122 -16.11 0.06 -12.23
CA PRO A 122 -17.28 -0.17 -13.07
C PRO A 122 -18.09 -1.40 -12.64
N PRO A 123 -19.44 -1.35 -12.74
CA PRO A 123 -20.31 -2.46 -12.32
C PRO A 123 -20.07 -3.76 -13.09
N ASP A 124 -19.55 -3.67 -14.31
CA ASP A 124 -19.24 -4.79 -15.19
C ASP A 124 -17.78 -5.25 -15.07
N SER A 125 -17.02 -4.71 -14.11
CA SER A 125 -15.65 -5.12 -13.88
C SER A 125 -15.57 -6.60 -13.49
N PRO A 126 -14.68 -7.38 -14.13
CA PRO A 126 -14.48 -8.77 -13.78
C PRO A 126 -13.94 -8.97 -12.36
N LEU A 127 -13.34 -7.95 -11.76
CA LEU A 127 -12.86 -8.00 -10.38
C LEU A 127 -13.97 -8.37 -9.38
N TRP A 128 -15.24 -7.99 -9.65
CA TRP A 128 -16.38 -8.35 -8.81
C TRP A 128 -16.69 -9.86 -8.76
N THR A 129 -16.13 -10.64 -9.70
CA THR A 129 -16.38 -12.08 -9.81
C THR A 129 -15.38 -12.94 -9.04
N LEU A 130 -14.40 -12.32 -8.38
CA LEU A 130 -13.32 -13.02 -7.69
C LEU A 130 -13.64 -13.21 -6.21
N ASP A 131 -13.66 -14.46 -5.75
CA ASP A 131 -13.91 -14.81 -4.34
C ASP A 131 -12.70 -14.55 -3.44
N ASN A 132 -11.52 -14.40 -4.03
CA ASN A 132 -10.26 -14.12 -3.32
C ASN A 132 -9.82 -12.65 -3.38
N LEU A 133 -10.75 -11.74 -3.70
CA LEU A 133 -10.53 -10.29 -3.72
C LEU A 133 -11.51 -9.58 -2.78
N MET A 134 -10.98 -8.85 -1.80
CA MET A 134 -11.74 -7.90 -1.01
C MET A 134 -11.64 -6.51 -1.64
N ILE A 135 -12.77 -5.85 -1.84
CA ILE A 135 -12.84 -4.49 -2.38
C ILE A 135 -13.56 -3.59 -1.38
N THR A 136 -12.94 -2.47 -1.02
CA THR A 136 -13.59 -1.37 -0.31
C THR A 136 -13.58 -0.11 -1.19
N PRO A 137 -14.61 0.77 -1.08
CA PRO A 137 -14.80 1.85 -2.03
C PRO A 137 -14.02 3.14 -1.62
N HIS A 138 -12.70 3.04 -1.52
CA HIS A 138 -11.78 4.14 -1.17
C HIS A 138 -12.16 4.83 0.15
N VAL A 139 -12.38 4.02 1.20
CA VAL A 139 -12.90 4.48 2.50
C VAL A 139 -11.92 4.33 3.65
N SER A 140 -10.76 3.68 3.44
CA SER A 140 -9.79 3.41 4.51
C SER A 140 -9.13 4.67 5.09
N GLY A 141 -9.19 5.80 4.40
CA GLY A 141 -8.61 7.07 4.81
C GLY A 141 -9.59 8.19 5.14
N TYR A 142 -10.90 7.95 5.13
CA TYR A 142 -11.89 8.98 5.42
C TYR A 142 -12.05 9.28 6.93
N TYR A 143 -12.85 10.32 7.23
CA TYR A 143 -13.15 10.84 8.59
C TYR A 143 -14.13 9.95 9.37
N HIS A 144 -14.01 8.64 9.25
CA HIS A 144 -14.88 7.69 9.94
C HIS A 144 -14.61 7.62 11.45
N LEU A 145 -13.39 8.02 11.85
CA LEU A 145 -13.02 8.16 13.25
C LEU A 145 -13.04 9.64 13.63
N PRO A 146 -13.82 10.05 14.65
CA PRO A 146 -13.85 11.44 15.12
C PRO A 146 -12.45 12.02 15.40
N HIS A 147 -11.57 11.23 15.96
CA HIS A 147 -10.18 11.60 16.24
C HIS A 147 -9.38 12.01 14.99
N THR A 148 -9.68 11.47 13.82
CA THR A 148 -8.99 11.85 12.56
C THR A 148 -9.19 13.33 12.24
N LEU A 149 -10.43 13.84 12.40
CA LEU A 149 -10.75 15.24 12.17
C LEU A 149 -10.04 16.16 13.18
N GLU A 150 -10.02 15.76 14.45
CA GLU A 150 -9.31 16.49 15.51
C GLU A 150 -7.83 16.63 15.18
N CYS A 151 -7.14 15.54 14.82
CA CYS A 151 -5.74 15.57 14.41
C CYS A 151 -5.48 16.48 13.21
N ILE A 152 -6.37 16.49 12.22
CA ILE A 152 -6.23 17.37 11.04
C ILE A 152 -6.34 18.84 11.43
N VAL A 153 -7.30 19.17 12.30
CA VAL A 153 -7.49 20.55 12.80
C VAL A 153 -6.25 20.98 13.60
N ASP A 154 -5.74 20.13 14.46
CA ASP A 154 -4.56 20.44 15.27
C ASP A 154 -3.31 20.67 14.40
N ILE A 155 -3.06 19.80 13.40
CA ILE A 155 -1.96 19.96 12.45
C ILE A 155 -2.12 21.26 11.65
N ALA A 156 -3.32 21.56 11.18
CA ALA A 156 -3.58 22.79 10.43
C ALA A 156 -3.37 24.04 11.29
N ALA A 157 -3.82 24.02 12.54
CA ALA A 157 -3.64 25.12 13.49
C ALA A 157 -2.16 25.34 13.83
N GLU A 158 -1.40 24.27 14.07
CA GLU A 158 0.03 24.35 14.32
C GLU A 158 0.80 24.91 13.12
N ASN A 159 0.50 24.42 11.91
CA ASN A 159 1.13 24.89 10.68
C ASN A 159 0.82 26.37 10.43
N LEU A 160 -0.41 26.81 10.67
CA LEU A 160 -0.78 28.21 10.56
C LEU A 160 0.00 29.06 11.58
N ALA A 161 0.09 28.61 12.83
CA ALA A 161 0.84 29.31 13.87
C ALA A 161 2.34 29.43 13.52
N ARG A 162 2.95 28.38 12.98
CA ARG A 162 4.34 28.41 12.48
C ARG A 162 4.50 29.39 11.33
N PHE A 163 3.62 29.31 10.34
CA PHE A 163 3.64 30.25 9.21
C PHE A 163 3.56 31.71 9.67
N MET A 164 2.70 32.02 10.63
CA MET A 164 2.57 33.37 11.19
C MET A 164 3.85 33.83 11.93
N ARG A 165 4.67 32.92 12.44
CA ARG A 165 5.98 33.23 13.06
C ARG A 165 7.13 33.24 12.05
N GLY A 166 6.87 32.92 10.76
CA GLY A 166 7.90 32.88 9.71
C GLY A 166 8.78 31.60 9.76
N GLU A 167 8.26 30.53 10.33
CA GLU A 167 8.90 29.21 10.44
C GLU A 167 8.56 28.28 9.26
#